data_ddbf2bf7397e0f21d315c788e246fe45
#
_entry.id   ddbf2bf7397e0f21d315c788e246fe45
#
_cell.length_a   1.000
_cell.length_b   1.000
_cell.length_c   1.000
_cell.angle_alpha   90.00
_cell.angle_beta   90.00
_cell.angle_gamma   90.00
#
_symmetry.space_group_name_H-M   'P 1'
#
loop_
_entity.id
_entity.type
_entity.pdbx_description
1 polymer ?
#
loop_
_entity_poly.entity_id
_entity_poly.type
_entity_poly.pdbx_seq_one_letter_code
_entity_poly.pdbx_strand_id
1 'polypeptide(L)'
;MHSIGETIKVKNQADVEVKLNYRLHGPITLIDTTTLKAYAVKCAWLEPGGAPYLASLRMDQAKSWEEFREACNYSHIPGENMIWADKEGNIGWQAVGIAPIRNNFSGLVPVPGDGTYEWEGYLPIIEKPNTLNPKKGFIATANQNVTPESYTHWNAIGYTWSDPFRGNRINEILSPNDSLTLEDLKAIQVD
;
A
#
# COMPACT_ATOMS: atom_id res chain seq x y z
N MET A 1 7.16 -27.79 9.02
CA MET A 1 5.77 -27.32 8.95
C MET A 1 5.28 -27.13 10.37
N HIS A 2 4.76 -25.95 10.69
CA HIS A 2 4.11 -25.64 11.94
C HIS A 2 2.60 -25.59 11.69
N SER A 3 1.79 -26.09 12.65
CA SER A 3 0.33 -26.10 12.51
C SER A 3 -0.31 -25.53 13.78
N ILE A 4 -1.32 -24.71 13.61
CA ILE A 4 -2.14 -24.10 14.65
C ILE A 4 -3.58 -24.58 14.45
N GLY A 5 -4.21 -25.07 15.52
CA GLY A 5 -5.65 -25.35 15.52
C GLY A 5 -6.42 -24.13 15.99
N GLU A 6 -7.47 -23.76 15.27
CA GLU A 6 -8.36 -22.65 15.61
C GLU A 6 -9.81 -23.07 15.50
N THR A 7 -10.64 -22.53 16.39
CA THR A 7 -12.10 -22.74 16.39
C THR A 7 -12.78 -21.48 15.88
N ILE A 8 -13.47 -21.58 14.74
CA ILE A 8 -14.25 -20.47 14.18
C ILE A 8 -15.68 -20.58 14.66
N LYS A 9 -16.13 -19.59 15.42
CA LYS A 9 -17.52 -19.43 15.85
C LYS A 9 -18.40 -19.03 14.67
N VAL A 10 -19.41 -19.83 14.36
CA VAL A 10 -20.34 -19.56 13.24
C VAL A 10 -21.73 -19.26 13.77
N LYS A 11 -22.30 -18.09 13.42
CA LYS A 11 -23.61 -17.67 13.91
C LYS A 11 -24.70 -18.67 13.47
N ASN A 12 -25.46 -19.22 14.46
CA ASN A 12 -26.52 -20.16 14.27
C ASN A 12 -26.11 -21.52 13.64
N GLN A 13 -24.85 -21.90 13.72
CA GLN A 13 -24.32 -23.19 13.26
C GLN A 13 -23.33 -23.77 14.28
N ALA A 14 -22.91 -25.00 14.06
CA ALA A 14 -21.82 -25.58 14.84
C ALA A 14 -20.49 -24.84 14.56
N ASP A 15 -19.63 -24.78 15.58
CA ASP A 15 -18.28 -24.26 15.43
C ASP A 15 -17.49 -25.07 14.39
N VAL A 16 -16.61 -24.42 13.68
CA VAL A 16 -15.74 -25.05 12.67
C VAL A 16 -14.31 -25.10 13.20
N GLU A 17 -13.79 -26.31 13.35
CA GLU A 17 -12.37 -26.52 13.68
C GLU A 17 -11.55 -26.45 12.38
N VAL A 18 -10.52 -25.56 12.37
CA VAL A 18 -9.61 -25.41 11.25
C VAL A 18 -8.15 -25.63 11.68
N LYS A 19 -7.38 -26.19 10.77
CA LYS A 19 -5.94 -26.38 10.95
C LYS A 19 -5.17 -25.46 9.99
N LEU A 20 -4.53 -24.45 10.54
CA LEU A 20 -3.71 -23.52 9.82
C LEU A 20 -2.27 -24.03 9.74
N ASN A 21 -1.77 -24.22 8.54
CA ASN A 21 -0.41 -24.73 8.30
C ASN A 21 0.51 -23.59 7.86
N TYR A 22 1.71 -23.56 8.42
CA TYR A 22 2.72 -22.54 8.15
C TYR A 22 4.04 -23.16 7.68
N ARG A 23 4.74 -22.44 6.83
CA ARG A 23 6.13 -22.66 6.44
C ARG A 23 6.95 -21.39 6.72
N LEU A 24 8.23 -21.40 6.35
CA LEU A 24 9.16 -20.28 6.52
C LEU A 24 8.61 -18.96 5.94
N HIS A 25 7.92 -19.04 4.80
CA HIS A 25 7.40 -17.88 4.07
C HIS A 25 5.97 -17.49 4.48
N GLY A 26 5.39 -18.10 5.51
CA GLY A 26 4.05 -17.72 6.01
C GLY A 26 3.00 -18.84 5.92
N PRO A 27 1.71 -18.49 5.98
CA PRO A 27 0.61 -19.45 5.92
C PRO A 27 0.54 -20.14 4.56
N ILE A 28 0.24 -21.45 4.59
CA ILE A 28 -0.05 -22.24 3.39
C ILE A 28 -1.52 -22.00 3.03
N THR A 29 -1.76 -21.40 1.89
CA THR A 29 -3.10 -21.06 1.40
C THR A 29 -3.67 -22.09 0.41
N LEU A 30 -2.80 -22.84 -0.23
CA LEU A 30 -3.20 -23.87 -1.20
C LEU A 30 -2.24 -25.06 -1.14
N ILE A 31 -2.78 -26.27 -1.19
CA ILE A 31 -2.03 -27.50 -1.39
C ILE A 31 -2.59 -28.17 -2.65
N ASP A 32 -1.75 -28.27 -3.68
CA ASP A 32 -2.07 -28.98 -4.91
C ASP A 32 -1.49 -30.41 -4.81
N THR A 33 -2.38 -31.37 -4.55
CA THR A 33 -2.01 -32.78 -4.42
C THR A 33 -1.67 -33.44 -5.76
N THR A 34 -2.09 -32.85 -6.88
CA THR A 34 -1.81 -33.36 -8.22
C THR A 34 -0.36 -33.09 -8.61
N THR A 35 0.11 -31.87 -8.37
CA THR A 35 1.48 -31.46 -8.66
C THR A 35 2.43 -31.58 -7.46
N LEU A 36 1.92 -32.03 -6.30
CA LEU A 36 2.64 -32.15 -5.03
C LEU A 36 3.27 -30.82 -4.59
N LYS A 37 2.58 -29.71 -4.80
CA LYS A 37 3.03 -28.38 -4.44
C LYS A 37 2.17 -27.78 -3.32
N ALA A 38 2.80 -27.00 -2.45
CA ALA A 38 2.14 -26.18 -1.46
C ALA A 38 2.53 -24.71 -1.69
N TYR A 39 1.54 -23.82 -1.63
CA TYR A 39 1.72 -22.37 -1.84
C TYR A 39 1.61 -21.66 -0.51
N ALA A 40 2.70 -21.04 -0.07
CA ALA A 40 2.74 -20.18 1.11
C ALA A 40 2.74 -18.71 0.69
N VAL A 41 2.06 -17.88 1.48
CA VAL A 41 1.99 -16.43 1.25
C VAL A 41 2.93 -15.72 2.21
N LYS A 42 3.96 -15.04 1.67
CA LYS A 42 4.79 -14.08 2.40
C LYS A 42 4.17 -12.69 2.23
N CYS A 43 3.72 -12.10 3.32
CA CYS A 43 3.03 -10.81 3.32
C CYS A 43 3.62 -9.90 4.39
N ALA A 44 4.07 -8.70 3.99
CA ALA A 44 4.67 -7.73 4.90
C ALA A 44 3.69 -7.21 5.96
N TRP A 45 2.39 -7.29 5.72
CA TRP A 45 1.37 -6.92 6.72
C TRP A 45 1.30 -7.89 7.90
N LEU A 46 1.88 -9.08 7.77
CA LEU A 46 1.98 -10.07 8.85
C LEU A 46 3.24 -9.91 9.69
N GLU A 47 4.11 -8.96 9.35
CA GLU A 47 5.31 -8.68 10.14
C GLU A 47 4.93 -8.06 11.49
N PRO A 48 5.57 -8.50 12.59
CA PRO A 48 5.33 -7.94 13.92
C PRO A 48 5.68 -6.45 14.00
N GLY A 49 4.90 -5.68 14.74
CA GLY A 49 5.17 -4.28 15.02
C GLY A 49 4.50 -3.27 14.09
N GLY A 50 3.83 -3.71 13.03
CA GLY A 50 3.00 -2.84 12.21
C GLY A 50 1.72 -2.45 12.96
N ALA A 51 1.58 -1.19 13.38
CA ALA A 51 0.39 -0.70 14.05
C ALA A 51 -0.48 0.11 13.07
N PRO A 52 -1.63 -0.45 12.62
CA PRO A 52 -2.50 0.24 11.66
C PRO A 52 -2.95 1.60 12.16
N TYR A 53 -2.88 2.62 11.32
CA TYR A 53 -3.39 3.98 11.54
C TYR A 53 -2.81 4.78 12.72
N LEU A 54 -1.99 4.23 13.60
CA LEU A 54 -1.44 4.97 14.74
C LEU A 54 -0.49 6.12 14.32
N ALA A 55 0.12 6.02 13.15
CA ALA A 55 0.92 7.09 12.57
C ALA A 55 0.12 8.36 12.29
N SER A 56 -1.21 8.26 12.05
CA SER A 56 -2.10 9.40 11.82
C SER A 56 -2.08 10.38 12.98
N LEU A 57 -2.01 9.91 14.23
CA LEU A 57 -1.93 10.77 15.41
C LEU A 57 -0.66 11.64 15.41
N ARG A 58 0.42 11.18 14.78
CA ARG A 58 1.64 11.95 14.61
C ARG A 58 1.54 12.88 13.39
N MET A 59 0.89 12.44 12.31
CA MET A 59 0.65 13.27 11.13
C MET A 59 -0.20 14.49 11.48
N ASP A 60 -1.23 14.35 12.33
CA ASP A 60 -2.10 15.44 12.79
C ASP A 60 -1.35 16.53 13.60
N GLN A 61 -0.16 16.23 14.10
CA GLN A 61 0.67 17.17 14.85
C GLN A 61 1.70 17.89 13.96
N ALA A 62 1.88 17.45 12.71
CA ALA A 62 2.86 18.01 11.80
C ALA A 62 2.53 19.46 11.42
N LYS A 63 3.54 20.32 11.42
CA LYS A 63 3.43 21.76 11.09
C LYS A 63 4.15 22.11 9.80
N SER A 64 4.87 21.17 9.22
CA SER A 64 5.58 21.31 7.95
C SER A 64 5.50 20.01 7.12
N TRP A 65 5.81 20.14 5.85
CA TRP A 65 5.92 18.99 4.95
C TRP A 65 6.94 17.95 5.45
N GLU A 66 8.06 18.41 5.98
CA GLU A 66 9.13 17.55 6.50
C GLU A 66 8.66 16.77 7.73
N GLU A 67 7.97 17.43 8.68
CA GLU A 67 7.40 16.79 9.87
C GLU A 67 6.31 15.78 9.48
N PHE A 68 5.49 16.11 8.47
CA PHE A 68 4.47 15.21 7.94
C PHE A 68 5.09 13.96 7.32
N ARG A 69 6.14 14.13 6.49
CA ARG A 69 6.87 12.98 5.90
C ARG A 69 7.54 12.11 6.97
N GLU A 70 8.12 12.73 7.99
CA GLU A 70 8.68 12.01 9.13
C GLU A 70 7.59 11.18 9.84
N ALA A 71 6.40 11.75 10.05
CA ALA A 71 5.27 11.02 10.61
C ALA A 71 4.81 9.87 9.70
N CYS A 72 4.79 10.07 8.38
CA CYS A 72 4.48 9.04 7.38
C CYS A 72 5.41 7.83 7.46
N ASN A 73 6.66 8.01 7.88
CA ASN A 73 7.64 6.93 8.01
C ASN A 73 7.24 5.83 9.02
N TYR A 74 6.29 6.11 9.89
CA TYR A 74 5.73 5.16 10.86
C TYR A 74 4.44 4.47 10.37
N SER A 75 3.94 4.81 9.19
CA SER A 75 2.71 4.24 8.62
C SER A 75 3.01 2.97 7.82
N HIS A 76 3.16 1.85 8.53
CA HIS A 76 3.53 0.57 7.92
C HIS A 76 2.36 -0.10 7.22
N ILE A 77 1.16 -0.10 7.82
CA ILE A 77 -0.05 -0.76 7.31
C ILE A 77 -1.29 0.09 7.62
N PRO A 78 -2.26 0.13 6.70
CA PRO A 78 -2.20 -0.33 5.32
C PRO A 78 -1.30 0.55 4.44
N GLY A 79 -1.06 0.13 3.18
CA GLY A 79 -0.42 0.99 2.18
C GLY A 79 -1.43 2.00 1.63
N GLU A 80 -1.12 3.29 1.78
CA GLU A 80 -2.04 4.38 1.43
C GLU A 80 -1.31 5.54 0.74
N ASN A 81 -2.10 6.48 0.22
CA ASN A 81 -1.64 7.75 -0.31
C ASN A 81 -1.97 8.85 0.71
N MET A 82 -0.95 9.42 1.35
CA MET A 82 -1.11 10.51 2.31
C MET A 82 -0.99 11.85 1.60
N ILE A 83 -1.93 12.75 1.87
CA ILE A 83 -2.01 14.07 1.25
C ILE A 83 -1.74 15.14 2.31
N TRP A 84 -0.91 16.11 1.96
CA TRP A 84 -0.60 17.31 2.72
C TRP A 84 -1.16 18.55 2.05
N ALA A 85 -1.67 19.47 2.83
CA ALA A 85 -1.97 20.85 2.42
C ALA A 85 -1.76 21.79 3.60
N ASP A 86 -1.17 22.98 3.35
CA ASP A 86 -0.94 23.99 4.38
C ASP A 86 -1.57 25.35 4.01
N LYS A 87 -1.48 26.30 4.97
CA LYS A 87 -2.04 27.64 4.80
C LYS A 87 -1.21 28.53 3.86
N GLU A 88 0.02 28.17 3.63
CA GLU A 88 0.93 28.82 2.68
C GLU A 88 0.65 28.42 1.22
N GLY A 89 -0.27 27.46 1.01
CA GLY A 89 -0.69 27.00 -0.31
C GLY A 89 0.14 25.83 -0.83
N ASN A 90 0.99 25.22 0.00
CA ASN A 90 1.70 24.03 -0.40
C ASN A 90 0.80 22.81 -0.38
N ILE A 91 0.98 21.93 -1.37
CA ILE A 91 0.32 20.63 -1.44
C ILE A 91 1.37 19.54 -1.63
N GLY A 92 1.17 18.41 -0.96
CA GLY A 92 2.11 17.29 -1.01
C GLY A 92 1.41 15.93 -1.02
N TRP A 93 2.11 14.93 -1.53
CA TRP A 93 1.71 13.54 -1.53
C TRP A 93 2.89 12.65 -1.12
N GLN A 94 2.63 11.69 -0.24
CA GLN A 94 3.57 10.65 0.16
C GLN A 94 2.89 9.29 0.13
N ALA A 95 3.44 8.34 -0.62
CA ALA A 95 3.02 6.94 -0.54
C ALA A 95 3.54 6.32 0.76
N VAL A 96 2.69 5.64 1.52
CA VAL A 96 3.07 4.93 2.75
C VAL A 96 2.85 3.43 2.64
N GLY A 97 3.18 2.70 3.70
CA GLY A 97 3.08 1.24 3.77
C GLY A 97 4.43 0.55 3.63
N ILE A 98 4.61 -0.52 4.38
CA ILE A 98 5.82 -1.34 4.36
C ILE A 98 6.10 -1.88 2.94
N ALA A 99 7.33 -1.77 2.49
CA ALA A 99 7.73 -2.03 1.11
C ALA A 99 8.92 -2.99 1.05
N PRO A 100 8.69 -4.31 0.94
CA PRO A 100 9.77 -5.29 0.84
C PRO A 100 10.53 -5.15 -0.49
N ILE A 101 11.86 -5.19 -0.42
CA ILE A 101 12.75 -5.12 -1.58
C ILE A 101 12.85 -6.50 -2.24
N ARG A 102 12.53 -6.57 -3.54
CA ARG A 102 12.51 -7.78 -4.37
C ARG A 102 13.38 -7.59 -5.59
N ASN A 103 14.64 -7.98 -5.52
CA ASN A 103 15.60 -7.67 -6.60
C ASN A 103 15.49 -8.58 -7.82
N ASN A 104 15.05 -9.83 -7.67
CA ASN A 104 15.06 -10.84 -8.73
C ASN A 104 13.68 -11.43 -9.06
N PHE A 105 12.59 -10.84 -8.52
CA PHE A 105 11.22 -11.27 -8.82
C PHE A 105 10.21 -10.13 -8.58
N SER A 106 9.09 -10.15 -9.30
CA SER A 106 8.07 -9.10 -9.21
C SER A 106 7.12 -9.26 -8.01
N GLY A 107 6.93 -10.47 -7.52
CA GLY A 107 5.85 -10.81 -6.56
C GLY A 107 4.47 -10.95 -7.20
N LEU A 108 4.36 -10.92 -8.55
CA LEU A 108 3.09 -11.06 -9.28
C LEU A 108 2.71 -12.52 -9.53
N VAL A 109 3.66 -13.43 -9.42
CA VAL A 109 3.48 -14.88 -9.64
C VAL A 109 4.17 -15.66 -8.53
N PRO A 110 3.72 -16.90 -8.25
CA PRO A 110 4.43 -17.78 -7.33
C PRO A 110 5.85 -18.08 -7.80
N VAL A 111 6.78 -18.10 -6.86
CA VAL A 111 8.19 -18.45 -7.09
C VAL A 111 8.60 -19.61 -6.19
N PRO A 112 9.67 -20.38 -6.52
CA PRO A 112 10.21 -21.41 -5.64
C PRO A 112 10.53 -20.87 -4.25
N GLY A 113 10.12 -21.61 -3.22
CA GLY A 113 10.39 -21.28 -1.82
C GLY A 113 11.65 -21.95 -1.29
N ASP A 114 12.69 -22.05 -2.11
CA ASP A 114 13.96 -22.74 -1.85
C ASP A 114 15.08 -21.81 -1.35
N GLY A 115 14.76 -20.51 -1.17
CA GLY A 115 15.70 -19.49 -0.76
C GLY A 115 16.27 -18.64 -1.91
N THR A 116 15.94 -18.97 -3.15
CA THR A 116 16.41 -18.21 -4.34
C THR A 116 15.71 -16.84 -4.45
N TYR A 117 14.47 -16.74 -3.98
CA TYR A 117 13.60 -15.56 -4.13
C TYR A 117 13.20 -15.02 -2.75
N GLU A 118 14.12 -14.32 -2.10
CA GLU A 118 13.89 -13.74 -0.78
C GLU A 118 13.78 -12.20 -0.85
N TRP A 119 13.15 -11.62 0.16
CA TRP A 119 13.18 -10.17 0.35
C TRP A 119 14.54 -9.74 0.90
N GLU A 120 15.09 -8.68 0.36
CA GLU A 120 16.39 -8.12 0.79
C GLU A 120 16.19 -6.93 1.77
N GLY A 121 15.26 -7.07 2.68
CA GLY A 121 14.89 -6.02 3.63
C GLY A 121 13.72 -5.18 3.15
N TYR A 122 13.63 -3.96 3.66
CA TYR A 122 12.53 -3.02 3.40
C TYR A 122 13.06 -1.66 3.00
N LEU A 123 12.42 -1.07 1.99
CA LEU A 123 12.66 0.32 1.64
C LEU A 123 12.11 1.22 2.76
N PRO A 124 12.88 2.20 3.27
CA PRO A 124 12.34 3.22 4.17
C PRO A 124 11.11 3.90 3.56
N ILE A 125 10.03 4.05 4.34
CA ILE A 125 8.77 4.61 3.82
C ILE A 125 8.97 6.03 3.28
N ILE A 126 9.86 6.80 3.89
CA ILE A 126 10.20 8.15 3.44
C ILE A 126 10.85 8.18 2.04
N GLU A 127 11.42 7.06 1.59
CA GLU A 127 12.00 6.90 0.25
C GLU A 127 10.98 6.40 -0.78
N LYS A 128 9.76 6.08 -0.37
CA LYS A 128 8.67 5.75 -1.30
C LYS A 128 8.30 6.97 -2.15
N PRO A 129 7.56 6.77 -3.26
CA PRO A 129 7.18 7.88 -4.14
C PRO A 129 6.52 9.01 -3.38
N ASN A 130 6.89 10.23 -3.69
CA ASN A 130 6.34 11.43 -3.09
C ASN A 130 6.42 12.61 -4.06
N THR A 131 5.69 13.66 -3.78
CA THR A 131 5.70 14.91 -4.55
C THR A 131 5.32 16.07 -3.64
N LEU A 132 6.02 17.20 -3.78
CA LEU A 132 5.64 18.48 -3.18
C LEU A 132 5.45 19.49 -4.32
N ASN A 133 4.36 20.26 -4.26
CA ASN A 133 4.03 21.35 -5.17
C ASN A 133 4.15 20.95 -6.66
N PRO A 134 3.40 19.93 -7.13
CA PRO A 134 3.48 19.50 -8.51
C PRO A 134 3.12 20.65 -9.46
N LYS A 135 3.81 20.76 -10.60
CA LYS A 135 3.60 21.83 -11.60
C LYS A 135 2.16 21.93 -12.09
N LYS A 136 1.38 20.84 -12.05
CA LYS A 136 -0.03 20.82 -12.45
C LYS A 136 -0.98 21.46 -11.41
N GLY A 137 -0.49 21.88 -10.24
CA GLY A 137 -1.25 22.61 -9.23
C GLY A 137 -2.26 21.81 -8.42
N PHE A 138 -2.36 20.50 -8.63
CA PHE A 138 -3.24 19.61 -7.87
C PHE A 138 -2.66 18.21 -7.70
N ILE A 139 -3.23 17.45 -6.76
CA ILE A 139 -2.92 16.03 -6.53
C ILE A 139 -4.23 15.25 -6.56
N ALA A 140 -4.25 14.17 -7.34
CA ALA A 140 -5.40 13.27 -7.44
C ALA A 140 -4.94 11.81 -7.42
N THR A 141 -5.49 11.03 -6.49
CA THR A 141 -5.23 9.59 -6.39
C THR A 141 -6.55 8.83 -6.36
N ALA A 142 -6.70 7.87 -7.26
CA ALA A 142 -7.83 6.95 -7.35
C ALA A 142 -7.35 5.51 -7.56
N ASN A 143 -6.27 5.14 -6.88
CA ASN A 143 -5.57 3.84 -6.95
C ASN A 143 -4.86 3.57 -8.30
N GLN A 144 -4.82 4.53 -9.23
CA GLN A 144 -4.01 4.44 -10.43
C GLN A 144 -2.52 4.67 -10.09
N ASN A 145 -1.65 4.31 -11.01
CA ASN A 145 -0.23 4.62 -10.86
C ASN A 145 0.02 6.13 -10.90
N VAL A 146 0.46 6.70 -9.79
CA VAL A 146 0.86 8.12 -9.66
C VAL A 146 2.35 8.28 -9.37
N THR A 147 3.11 7.20 -9.47
CA THR A 147 4.56 7.20 -9.25
C THR A 147 5.24 8.08 -10.28
N PRO A 148 6.12 9.02 -9.87
CA PRO A 148 6.89 9.83 -10.81
C PRO A 148 7.75 8.96 -11.74
N GLU A 149 7.88 9.36 -13.01
CA GLU A 149 8.69 8.63 -14.00
C GLU A 149 10.16 8.48 -13.60
N SER A 150 10.68 9.46 -12.86
CA SER A 150 12.04 9.46 -12.34
C SER A 150 12.28 8.52 -11.16
N TYR A 151 11.24 7.87 -10.64
CA TYR A 151 11.38 7.00 -9.48
C TYR A 151 12.12 5.70 -9.81
N THR A 152 13.04 5.29 -8.94
CA THR A 152 14.00 4.20 -9.25
C THR A 152 13.79 2.90 -8.45
N HIS A 153 13.10 2.95 -7.29
CA HIS A 153 12.94 1.78 -6.41
C HIS A 153 11.71 0.93 -6.75
N TRP A 154 11.52 0.63 -8.03
CA TRP A 154 10.38 -0.18 -8.53
C TRP A 154 10.33 -1.58 -7.93
N ASN A 155 11.50 -2.16 -7.60
CA ASN A 155 11.63 -3.45 -6.94
C ASN A 155 11.02 -3.49 -5.53
N ALA A 156 10.72 -2.34 -4.92
CA ALA A 156 10.12 -2.25 -3.59
C ALA A 156 8.64 -1.86 -3.61
N ILE A 157 8.14 -1.15 -4.63
CA ILE A 157 6.75 -0.68 -4.65
C ILE A 157 5.80 -1.56 -5.48
N GLY A 158 6.32 -2.44 -6.32
CA GLY A 158 5.52 -3.35 -7.13
C GLY A 158 4.99 -2.76 -8.43
N TYR A 159 4.06 -3.47 -9.08
CA TYR A 159 3.66 -3.23 -10.46
C TYR A 159 2.13 -3.31 -10.66
N THR A 160 1.35 -3.35 -9.58
CA THR A 160 -0.10 -3.54 -9.65
C THR A 160 -0.83 -2.31 -9.14
N TRP A 161 -1.64 -1.71 -10.00
CA TRP A 161 -2.54 -0.60 -9.69
C TRP A 161 -3.93 -0.88 -10.23
N SER A 162 -4.92 -0.10 -9.81
CA SER A 162 -6.22 -0.10 -10.44
C SER A 162 -6.13 0.42 -11.88
N ASP A 163 -7.17 0.13 -12.68
CA ASP A 163 -7.34 0.76 -13.98
C ASP A 163 -7.37 2.29 -13.85
N PRO A 164 -7.01 3.02 -14.92
CA PRO A 164 -6.84 4.47 -14.85
C PRO A 164 -8.16 5.26 -15.02
N PHE A 165 -9.32 4.63 -15.22
CA PHE A 165 -10.55 5.33 -15.61
C PHE A 165 -10.96 6.41 -14.61
N ARG A 166 -11.05 6.08 -13.32
CA ARG A 166 -11.39 7.07 -12.28
C ARG A 166 -10.34 8.19 -12.20
N GLY A 167 -9.05 7.82 -12.19
CA GLY A 167 -7.96 8.77 -12.14
C GLY A 167 -7.93 9.69 -13.38
N ASN A 168 -8.18 9.17 -14.58
CA ASN A 168 -8.25 9.94 -15.80
C ASN A 168 -9.42 10.92 -15.75
N ARG A 169 -10.61 10.48 -15.30
CA ARG A 169 -11.77 11.35 -15.18
C ARG A 169 -11.54 12.51 -14.22
N ILE A 170 -10.96 12.25 -13.06
CA ILE A 170 -10.60 13.29 -12.10
C ILE A 170 -9.60 14.29 -12.72
N ASN A 171 -8.55 13.80 -13.37
CA ASN A 171 -7.58 14.68 -14.03
C ASN A 171 -8.20 15.48 -15.18
N GLU A 172 -9.11 14.91 -15.96
CA GLU A 172 -9.87 15.61 -17.01
C GLU A 172 -10.65 16.81 -16.46
N ILE A 173 -11.29 16.66 -15.31
CA ILE A 173 -12.07 17.73 -14.69
C ILE A 173 -11.17 18.79 -14.06
N LEU A 174 -10.07 18.37 -13.39
CA LEU A 174 -9.19 19.28 -12.65
C LEU A 174 -8.26 20.09 -13.56
N SER A 175 -7.72 19.47 -14.65
CA SER A 175 -6.66 20.06 -15.48
C SER A 175 -7.01 21.40 -16.15
N PRO A 176 -8.25 21.63 -16.65
CA PRO A 176 -8.59 22.89 -17.33
C PRO A 176 -8.95 24.02 -16.34
N ASN A 177 -9.03 23.77 -15.05
CA ASN A 177 -9.57 24.69 -14.05
C ASN A 177 -8.48 25.22 -13.13
N ASP A 178 -8.18 26.52 -13.22
CA ASP A 178 -7.24 27.21 -12.33
C ASP A 178 -7.89 27.64 -10.99
N SER A 179 -9.21 27.57 -10.89
CA SER A 179 -9.97 28.00 -9.72
C SER A 179 -11.16 27.05 -9.52
N LEU A 180 -11.12 26.25 -8.50
CA LEU A 180 -12.19 25.32 -8.11
C LEU A 180 -12.82 25.77 -6.80
N THR A 181 -14.14 25.76 -6.77
CA THR A 181 -14.91 25.98 -5.53
C THR A 181 -15.10 24.67 -4.76
N LEU A 182 -15.56 24.78 -3.53
CA LEU A 182 -15.93 23.61 -2.73
C LEU A 182 -17.09 22.82 -3.37
N GLU A 183 -18.00 23.49 -4.06
CA GLU A 183 -19.13 22.87 -4.77
C GLU A 183 -18.66 22.08 -6.00
N ASP A 184 -17.66 22.59 -6.72
CA ASP A 184 -17.04 21.86 -7.82
C ASP A 184 -16.39 20.55 -7.34
N LEU A 185 -15.66 20.59 -6.21
CA LEU A 185 -15.06 19.41 -5.62
C LEU A 185 -16.09 18.40 -5.11
N LYS A 186 -17.22 18.87 -4.58
CA LYS A 186 -18.34 17.99 -4.20
C LYS A 186 -18.98 17.33 -5.42
N ALA A 187 -19.15 18.06 -6.52
CA ALA A 187 -19.70 17.52 -7.76
C ALA A 187 -18.85 16.37 -8.31
N ILE A 188 -17.52 16.47 -8.21
CA ILE A 188 -16.61 15.39 -8.63
C ILE A 188 -16.82 14.08 -7.84
N GLN A 189 -17.29 14.16 -6.59
CA GLN A 189 -17.52 12.98 -5.75
C GLN A 189 -18.69 12.10 -6.24
N VAL A 190 -19.56 12.64 -7.08
CA VAL A 190 -20.78 11.97 -7.58
C VAL A 190 -20.85 11.90 -9.11
N ASP A 191 -19.74 12.20 -9.79
CA ASP A 191 -19.60 12.18 -11.24
C ASP A 191 -19.47 10.75 -11.85
#